data_773411f82348b1a1ff709e0e9e398c1b
#
_entry.id   773411f82348b1a1ff709e0e9e398c1b
#
_cell.length_a   1.000
_cell.length_b   1.000
_cell.length_c   1.000
_cell.angle_alpha   90.00
_cell.angle_beta   90.00
_cell.angle_gamma   90.00
#
_symmetry.space_group_name_H-M   'P 1'
#
loop_
_entity.id
_entity.type
_entity.pdbx_description
1 polymer ?
#
loop_
_entity_poly.entity_id
_entity_poly.type
_entity_poly.pdbx_seq_one_letter_code
_entity_poly.pdbx_strand_id
1 'polypeptide(L)'
;LSSWGSNEELQTFKSAFGQHFACFVKADHQRADGEVDHDNLLIRSDKNPNRRTARVLFGDAPLAFAPETDLVLVWGEGADFARLPRGVPVIFLNAFLAPENGHADVFFPISTMLERHGHFTNFAGATSAFAPCFGKAAGVVDAQAVFEALALTQVVATP
;
A
#
# COMPACT_ATOMS: atom_id res chain seq x y z
N LEU A 1 4.08 0.11 -2.22
CA LEU A 1 2.71 0.08 -1.68
C LEU A 1 1.98 -1.22 -2.01
N SER A 2 1.10 -1.64 -1.12
CA SER A 2 0.24 -2.81 -1.31
C SER A 2 -0.98 -2.47 -2.16
N SER A 3 -1.47 -3.45 -2.92
CA SER A 3 -2.71 -3.32 -3.71
C SER A 3 -3.97 -3.72 -2.90
N TRP A 4 -3.92 -3.67 -1.58
CA TRP A 4 -5.07 -3.88 -0.70
C TRP A 4 -5.84 -2.59 -0.38
N GLY A 5 -5.33 -1.45 -0.81
CA GLY A 5 -6.05 -0.19 -0.74
C GLY A 5 -7.29 -0.19 -1.63
N SER A 6 -8.36 0.49 -1.20
CA SER A 6 -9.52 0.76 -2.04
C SER A 6 -9.14 1.70 -3.21
N ASN A 7 -10.01 1.82 -4.20
CA ASN A 7 -9.84 2.78 -5.29
C ASN A 7 -9.66 4.21 -4.74
N GLU A 8 -10.46 4.57 -3.73
CA GLU A 8 -10.44 5.87 -3.09
C GLU A 8 -9.12 6.13 -2.36
N GLU A 9 -8.65 5.16 -1.57
CA GLU A 9 -7.38 5.27 -0.86
C GLU A 9 -6.18 5.37 -1.81
N LEU A 10 -6.17 4.57 -2.88
CA LEU A 10 -5.12 4.62 -3.90
C LEU A 10 -5.11 5.97 -4.64
N GLN A 11 -6.29 6.52 -4.94
CA GLN A 11 -6.41 7.85 -5.55
C GLN A 11 -5.98 8.96 -4.61
N THR A 12 -6.36 8.90 -3.33
CA THR A 12 -5.93 9.85 -2.31
C THR A 12 -4.41 9.81 -2.13
N PHE A 13 -3.82 8.61 -2.06
CA PHE A 13 -2.37 8.45 -2.01
C PHE A 13 -1.70 9.07 -3.25
N LYS A 14 -2.22 8.80 -4.45
CA LYS A 14 -1.69 9.38 -5.70
C LYS A 14 -1.75 10.90 -5.70
N SER A 15 -2.85 11.47 -5.23
CA SER A 15 -3.04 12.93 -5.17
C SER A 15 -2.12 13.58 -4.15
N ALA A 16 -1.94 12.95 -2.99
CA ALA A 16 -1.11 13.46 -1.91
C ALA A 16 0.40 13.38 -2.23
N PHE A 17 0.84 12.28 -2.82
CA PHE A 17 2.26 11.94 -2.89
C PHE A 17 2.81 11.67 -4.29
N GLY A 18 1.96 11.50 -5.29
CA GLY A 18 2.39 11.01 -6.60
C GLY A 18 3.33 11.93 -7.38
N GLN A 19 3.52 13.17 -6.95
CA GLN A 19 4.50 14.10 -7.53
C GLN A 19 5.80 14.19 -6.71
N HIS A 20 5.80 13.66 -5.49
CA HIS A 20 6.90 13.78 -4.54
C HIS A 20 7.60 12.45 -4.26
N PHE A 21 6.93 11.33 -4.52
CA PHE A 21 7.45 10.00 -4.24
C PHE A 21 7.56 9.16 -5.52
N ALA A 22 8.66 8.44 -5.67
CA ALA A 22 8.70 7.29 -6.54
C ALA A 22 7.86 6.17 -5.91
N CYS A 23 6.81 5.73 -6.61
CA CYS A 23 5.84 4.77 -6.08
C CYS A 23 6.03 3.40 -6.73
N PHE A 24 6.12 2.36 -5.92
CA PHE A 24 6.30 0.98 -6.38
C PHE A 24 5.18 0.10 -5.85
N VAL A 25 4.53 -0.63 -6.72
CA VAL A 25 3.47 -1.58 -6.36
C VAL A 25 4.09 -2.94 -6.07
N LYS A 26 3.67 -3.57 -4.99
CA LYS A 26 4.11 -4.93 -4.62
C LYS A 26 3.96 -5.88 -5.82
N ALA A 27 5.01 -6.63 -6.13
CA ALA A 27 5.02 -7.62 -7.21
C ALA A 27 4.03 -8.76 -6.97
N ASP A 28 3.71 -9.53 -8.02
CA ASP A 28 2.94 -10.75 -7.92
C ASP A 28 3.64 -11.78 -7.03
N HIS A 29 2.85 -12.67 -6.45
CA HIS A 29 3.41 -13.81 -5.75
C HIS A 29 4.19 -14.69 -6.73
N GLN A 30 5.41 -15.06 -6.36
CA GLN A 30 6.22 -16.04 -7.06
C GLN A 30 6.55 -17.16 -6.09
N ARG A 31 6.48 -18.38 -6.57
CA ARG A 31 6.95 -19.55 -5.82
C ARG A 31 8.47 -19.53 -5.66
N ALA A 32 8.97 -20.26 -4.68
CA ALA A 32 10.41 -20.35 -4.43
C ALA A 32 11.20 -20.97 -5.62
N ASP A 33 10.53 -21.78 -6.45
CA ASP A 33 11.07 -22.35 -7.68
C ASP A 33 11.04 -21.39 -8.89
N GLY A 34 10.49 -20.18 -8.70
CA GLY A 34 10.38 -19.15 -9.74
C GLY A 34 9.15 -19.32 -10.64
N GLU A 35 8.37 -20.39 -10.47
CA GLU A 35 7.12 -20.56 -11.22
C GLU A 35 6.04 -19.60 -10.73
N VAL A 36 5.20 -19.16 -11.65
CA VAL A 36 4.04 -18.33 -11.35
C VAL A 36 2.89 -19.21 -10.86
N ASP A 37 2.39 -18.92 -9.66
CA ASP A 37 1.31 -19.67 -9.03
C ASP A 37 -0.04 -19.32 -9.68
N HIS A 38 -0.32 -19.98 -10.78
CA HIS A 38 -1.46 -19.68 -11.66
C HIS A 38 -1.99 -20.94 -12.34
N ASP A 39 -3.29 -21.06 -12.44
CA ASP A 39 -3.97 -22.01 -13.31
C ASP A 39 -4.93 -21.28 -14.29
N ASN A 40 -5.57 -22.02 -15.18
CA ASN A 40 -6.49 -21.44 -16.15
C ASN A 40 -7.93 -21.26 -15.60
N LEU A 41 -8.17 -21.57 -14.33
CA LEU A 41 -9.51 -21.60 -13.75
C LEU A 41 -9.69 -20.59 -12.61
N LEU A 42 -9.01 -20.80 -11.48
CA LEU A 42 -9.26 -20.04 -10.25
C LEU A 42 -8.01 -19.42 -9.63
N ILE A 43 -6.86 -20.08 -9.77
CA ILE A 43 -5.63 -19.65 -9.12
C ILE A 43 -4.91 -18.65 -10.01
N ARG A 44 -4.56 -17.50 -9.44
CA ARG A 44 -3.76 -16.46 -10.08
C ARG A 44 -2.59 -16.08 -9.18
N SER A 45 -1.47 -15.71 -9.79
CA SER A 45 -0.30 -15.18 -9.09
C SER A 45 -0.62 -13.85 -8.41
N ASP A 46 -1.52 -13.07 -8.96
CA ASP A 46 -2.03 -11.86 -8.33
C ASP A 46 -2.98 -12.24 -7.18
N LYS A 47 -2.49 -12.09 -5.96
CA LYS A 47 -3.23 -12.33 -4.71
C LYS A 47 -3.80 -11.04 -4.11
N ASN A 48 -3.74 -9.92 -4.83
CA ASN A 48 -4.16 -8.62 -4.33
C ASN A 48 -5.49 -8.20 -4.95
N PRO A 49 -6.46 -7.74 -4.17
CA PRO A 49 -7.82 -7.49 -4.67
C PRO A 49 -7.91 -6.30 -5.63
N ASN A 50 -6.98 -5.34 -5.55
CA ASN A 50 -7.07 -4.07 -6.29
C ASN A 50 -5.80 -3.73 -7.09
N ARG A 51 -5.06 -4.74 -7.53
CA ARG A 51 -3.80 -4.54 -8.25
C ARG A 51 -3.98 -3.77 -9.56
N ARG A 52 -5.10 -3.98 -10.25
CA ARG A 52 -5.39 -3.27 -11.50
C ARG A 52 -5.40 -1.76 -11.30
N THR A 53 -6.13 -1.27 -10.31
CA THR A 53 -6.15 0.17 -10.00
C THR A 53 -4.77 0.67 -9.56
N ALA A 54 -4.07 -0.08 -8.71
CA ALA A 54 -2.72 0.29 -8.28
C ALA A 54 -1.76 0.43 -9.47
N ARG A 55 -1.77 -0.52 -10.41
CA ARG A 55 -0.95 -0.46 -11.63
C ARG A 55 -1.32 0.70 -12.55
N VAL A 56 -2.59 0.99 -12.72
CA VAL A 56 -3.04 2.13 -13.53
C VAL A 56 -2.56 3.46 -12.95
N LEU A 57 -2.56 3.59 -11.63
CA LEU A 57 -2.17 4.83 -10.96
C LEU A 57 -0.64 5.01 -10.83
N PHE A 58 0.10 3.92 -10.58
CA PHE A 58 1.51 3.98 -10.20
C PHE A 58 2.47 3.24 -11.15
N GLY A 59 1.94 2.52 -12.13
CA GLY A 59 2.75 1.68 -13.00
C GLY A 59 3.15 0.35 -12.37
N ASP A 60 4.11 -0.33 -13.00
CA ASP A 60 4.58 -1.67 -12.61
C ASP A 60 6.12 -1.73 -12.61
N ALA A 61 6.76 -0.61 -12.30
CA ALA A 61 8.21 -0.56 -12.22
C ALA A 61 8.73 -1.41 -11.04
N PRO A 62 9.86 -2.11 -11.21
CA PRO A 62 10.49 -2.84 -10.12
C PRO A 62 10.96 -1.87 -9.03
N LEU A 63 10.92 -2.32 -7.77
CA LEU A 63 11.38 -1.54 -6.63
C LEU A 63 12.87 -1.16 -6.79
N ALA A 64 13.13 0.13 -6.80
CA ALA A 64 14.47 0.70 -6.84
C ALA A 64 14.52 1.95 -5.95
N PHE A 65 15.62 2.14 -5.24
CA PHE A 65 15.86 3.32 -4.42
C PHE A 65 16.93 4.18 -5.06
N ALA A 66 16.66 5.47 -5.16
CA ALA A 66 17.66 6.44 -5.58
C ALA A 66 18.68 6.69 -4.44
N PRO A 67 19.93 7.04 -4.74
CA PRO A 67 20.94 7.34 -3.70
C PRO A 67 20.53 8.48 -2.75
N GLU A 68 19.72 9.40 -3.26
CA GLU A 68 19.18 10.57 -2.53
C GLU A 68 17.86 10.27 -1.78
N THR A 69 17.44 9.02 -1.70
CA THR A 69 16.24 8.66 -0.94
C THR A 69 16.40 9.04 0.53
N ASP A 70 15.56 9.91 1.03
CA ASP A 70 15.59 10.48 2.38
C ASP A 70 14.42 10.05 3.27
N LEU A 71 13.40 9.42 2.69
CA LEU A 71 12.24 8.85 3.40
C LEU A 71 11.68 7.65 2.64
N VAL A 72 11.30 6.62 3.35
CA VAL A 72 10.55 5.47 2.81
C VAL A 72 9.19 5.38 3.48
N LEU A 73 8.13 5.35 2.69
CA LEU A 73 6.78 5.09 3.16
C LEU A 73 6.34 3.71 2.66
N VAL A 74 6.09 2.80 3.59
CA VAL A 74 5.58 1.45 3.33
C VAL A 74 4.10 1.40 3.68
N TRP A 75 3.27 1.00 2.73
CA TRP A 75 1.84 0.83 2.95
C TRP A 75 1.42 -0.60 2.65
N GLY A 76 0.98 -1.30 3.69
CA GLY A 76 0.50 -2.67 3.65
C GLY A 76 1.59 -3.73 3.72
N GLU A 77 1.20 -4.99 3.59
CA GLU A 77 2.02 -6.15 3.83
C GLU A 77 3.03 -6.47 2.71
N GLY A 78 4.05 -7.24 3.09
CA GLY A 78 4.98 -7.92 2.18
C GLY A 78 6.06 -7.02 1.61
N ALA A 79 6.39 -5.93 2.28
CA ALA A 79 7.64 -5.23 2.04
C ALA A 79 8.81 -6.07 2.57
N ASP A 80 9.86 -6.20 1.78
CA ASP A 80 11.11 -6.77 2.24
C ASP A 80 11.96 -5.67 2.88
N PHE A 81 11.89 -5.55 4.20
CA PHE A 81 12.61 -4.52 4.95
C PHE A 81 14.13 -4.66 4.87
N ALA A 82 14.65 -5.86 4.55
CA ALA A 82 16.08 -6.04 4.34
C ALA A 82 16.61 -5.33 3.08
N ARG A 83 15.71 -5.00 2.15
CA ARG A 83 16.04 -4.26 0.92
C ARG A 83 15.92 -2.74 1.07
N LEU A 84 15.39 -2.25 2.19
CA LEU A 84 15.29 -0.81 2.42
C LEU A 84 16.67 -0.18 2.61
N PRO A 85 16.88 1.07 2.17
CA PRO A 85 18.15 1.76 2.36
C PRO A 85 18.41 1.96 3.86
N ARG A 86 19.65 1.68 4.27
CA ARG A 86 20.06 1.81 5.69
C ARG A 86 20.12 3.27 6.12
N GLY A 87 19.61 3.56 7.32
CA GLY A 87 19.64 4.90 7.90
C GLY A 87 18.63 5.89 7.32
N VAL A 88 17.75 5.42 6.44
CA VAL A 88 16.66 6.22 5.91
C VAL A 88 15.43 5.98 6.78
N PRO A 89 14.76 7.05 7.28
CA PRO A 89 13.54 6.91 8.07
C PRO A 89 12.45 6.14 7.34
N VAL A 90 11.71 5.30 8.08
CA VAL A 90 10.64 4.46 7.55
C VAL A 90 9.32 4.77 8.25
N ILE A 91 8.33 5.20 7.48
CA ILE A 91 6.93 5.26 7.92
C ILE A 91 6.24 4.01 7.41
N PHE A 92 5.60 3.25 8.31
CA PHE A 92 4.90 2.02 7.96
C PHE A 92 3.43 2.08 8.35
N LEU A 93 2.57 1.84 7.38
CA LEU A 93 1.12 1.72 7.57
C LEU A 93 0.71 0.27 7.34
N ASN A 94 0.21 -0.40 8.36
CA ASN A 94 -0.27 -1.77 8.25
C ASN A 94 -1.47 -2.03 9.17
N ALA A 95 -2.33 -2.96 8.75
CA ALA A 95 -3.49 -3.39 9.53
C ALA A 95 -3.15 -4.47 10.58
N PHE A 96 -1.97 -5.07 10.50
CA PHE A 96 -1.57 -6.19 11.35
C PHE A 96 -0.31 -5.87 12.12
N LEU A 97 -0.25 -6.32 13.37
CA LEU A 97 0.98 -6.36 14.14
C LEU A 97 1.82 -7.55 13.67
N ALA A 98 3.01 -7.25 13.17
CA ALA A 98 3.95 -8.22 12.64
C ALA A 98 5.37 -7.86 13.08
N PRO A 99 6.34 -8.79 13.05
CA PRO A 99 7.74 -8.48 13.39
C PRO A 99 8.32 -7.31 12.60
N GLU A 100 7.87 -7.11 11.38
CA GLU A 100 8.29 -6.03 10.48
C GLU A 100 7.98 -4.63 11.03
N ASN A 101 6.99 -4.49 11.91
CA ASN A 101 6.65 -3.22 12.54
C ASN A 101 7.82 -2.64 13.36
N GLY A 102 8.71 -3.52 13.88
CA GLY A 102 9.91 -3.13 14.60
C GLY A 102 10.98 -2.46 13.73
N HIS A 103 10.85 -2.48 12.42
CA HIS A 103 11.76 -1.80 11.49
C HIS A 103 11.30 -0.38 11.11
N ALA A 104 10.12 0.04 11.57
CA ALA A 104 9.57 1.36 11.29
C ALA A 104 9.96 2.36 12.37
N ASP A 105 10.35 3.57 11.97
CA ASP A 105 10.53 4.70 12.88
C ASP A 105 9.17 5.26 13.33
N VAL A 106 8.18 5.21 12.42
CA VAL A 106 6.79 5.57 12.70
C VAL A 106 5.86 4.49 12.17
N PHE A 107 4.97 3.97 13.03
CA PHE A 107 3.97 2.99 12.67
C PHE A 107 2.55 3.54 12.83
N PHE A 108 1.76 3.43 11.78
CA PHE A 108 0.33 3.74 11.80
C PHE A 108 -0.51 2.46 11.70
N PRO A 109 -1.25 2.07 12.74
CA PRO A 109 -2.22 0.99 12.64
C PRO A 109 -3.43 1.45 11.80
N ILE A 110 -3.61 0.84 10.64
CA ILE A 110 -4.69 1.20 9.72
C ILE A 110 -5.79 0.14 9.72
N SER A 111 -7.01 0.57 9.35
CA SER A 111 -8.16 -0.31 9.23
C SER A 111 -7.97 -1.39 8.16
N THR A 112 -8.48 -2.57 8.44
CA THR A 112 -8.63 -3.64 7.46
C THR A 112 -9.82 -3.35 6.52
N MET A 113 -9.94 -4.09 5.43
CA MET A 113 -11.10 -4.00 4.55
C MET A 113 -12.43 -4.40 5.24
N LEU A 114 -12.36 -5.11 6.36
CA LEU A 114 -13.53 -5.50 7.15
C LEU A 114 -14.02 -4.41 8.11
N GLU A 115 -13.26 -3.32 8.25
CA GLU A 115 -13.55 -2.20 9.16
C GLU A 115 -13.88 -0.90 8.42
N ARG A 116 -13.85 -0.90 7.08
CA ARG A 116 -14.08 0.29 6.24
C ARG A 116 -14.96 -0.03 5.03
N HIS A 117 -15.31 0.97 4.27
CA HIS A 117 -15.99 0.86 2.98
C HIS A 117 -15.10 1.35 1.85
N GLY A 118 -15.43 1.00 0.62
CA GLY A 118 -14.73 1.43 -0.58
C GLY A 118 -15.07 0.58 -1.79
N HIS A 119 -14.24 0.70 -2.82
CA HIS A 119 -14.37 -0.08 -4.05
C HIS A 119 -13.06 -0.78 -4.40
N PHE A 120 -13.16 -1.99 -4.91
CA PHE A 120 -12.06 -2.71 -5.54
C PHE A 120 -12.35 -2.95 -7.02
N THR A 121 -11.32 -2.83 -7.84
CA THR A 121 -11.38 -3.17 -9.26
C THR A 121 -10.61 -4.47 -9.49
N ASN A 122 -11.30 -5.52 -9.87
CA ASN A 122 -10.70 -6.84 -10.08
C ASN A 122 -9.82 -6.88 -11.35
N PHE A 123 -9.17 -8.03 -11.59
CA PHE A 123 -8.29 -8.22 -12.75
C PHE A 123 -9.01 -8.04 -14.10
N ALA A 124 -10.32 -8.31 -14.18
CA ALA A 124 -11.12 -8.13 -15.38
C ALA A 124 -11.57 -6.68 -15.60
N GLY A 125 -11.37 -5.80 -14.62
CA GLY A 125 -11.76 -4.40 -14.66
C GLY A 125 -13.15 -4.12 -14.09
N ALA A 126 -13.82 -5.12 -13.53
CA ALA A 126 -15.09 -4.92 -12.84
C ALA A 126 -14.84 -4.31 -11.45
N THR A 127 -15.56 -3.24 -11.15
CA THR A 127 -15.52 -2.56 -9.86
C THR A 127 -16.68 -3.00 -8.99
N SER A 128 -16.37 -3.36 -7.73
CA SER A 128 -17.35 -3.76 -6.74
C SER A 128 -17.16 -2.99 -5.45
N ALA A 129 -18.27 -2.57 -4.85
CA ALA A 129 -18.27 -1.95 -3.53
C ALA A 129 -18.11 -3.01 -2.43
N PHE A 130 -17.48 -2.63 -1.34
CA PHE A 130 -17.45 -3.39 -0.09
C PHE A 130 -17.81 -2.47 1.09
N ALA A 131 -18.34 -3.07 2.14
CA ALA A 131 -18.78 -2.37 3.35
C ALA A 131 -18.18 -3.04 4.59
N PRO A 132 -18.05 -2.30 5.70
CA PRO A 132 -17.51 -2.85 6.93
C PRO A 132 -18.39 -3.97 7.50
N CYS A 133 -17.76 -4.99 8.05
CA CYS A 133 -18.43 -6.07 8.77
C CYS A 133 -18.54 -5.76 10.27
N PHE A 134 -17.62 -4.92 10.79
CA PHE A 134 -17.55 -4.52 12.21
C PHE A 134 -16.89 -3.15 12.35
N GLY A 135 -16.98 -2.57 13.55
CA GLY A 135 -16.35 -1.29 13.86
C GLY A 135 -14.83 -1.40 14.00
N LYS A 136 -14.14 -0.29 13.79
CA LYS A 136 -12.68 -0.20 13.98
C LYS A 136 -12.29 -0.39 15.43
N ALA A 137 -11.15 -1.03 15.66
CA ALA A 137 -10.53 -1.08 16.97
C ALA A 137 -10.05 0.31 17.43
N ALA A 138 -9.93 0.51 18.74
CA ALA A 138 -9.41 1.77 19.30
C ALA A 138 -7.98 2.03 18.82
N GLY A 139 -7.71 3.26 18.38
CA GLY A 139 -6.41 3.67 17.86
C GLY A 139 -6.13 3.31 16.39
N VAL A 140 -7.05 2.59 15.74
CA VAL A 140 -6.96 2.28 14.31
C VAL A 140 -7.57 3.42 13.48
N VAL A 141 -6.87 3.85 12.43
CA VAL A 141 -7.29 4.93 11.52
C VAL A 141 -7.43 4.41 10.10
N ASP A 142 -8.19 5.10 9.26
CA ASP A 142 -8.23 4.79 7.83
C ASP A 142 -6.95 5.32 7.15
N ALA A 143 -6.37 4.53 6.25
CA ALA A 143 -5.19 4.95 5.50
C ALA A 143 -5.44 6.26 4.74
N GLN A 144 -6.64 6.45 4.20
CA GLN A 144 -7.04 7.69 3.55
C GLN A 144 -6.89 8.91 4.46
N ALA A 145 -7.35 8.83 5.70
CA ALA A 145 -7.23 9.93 6.67
C ALA A 145 -5.77 10.25 7.01
N VAL A 146 -4.90 9.23 7.07
CA VAL A 146 -3.46 9.44 7.25
C VAL A 146 -2.87 10.18 6.05
N PHE A 147 -3.20 9.78 4.83
CA PHE A 147 -2.69 10.43 3.62
C PHE A 147 -3.15 11.89 3.52
N GLU A 148 -4.40 12.17 3.82
CA GLU A 148 -4.95 13.53 3.83
C GLU A 148 -4.25 14.40 4.87
N ALA A 149 -4.03 13.90 6.07
CA ALA A 149 -3.33 14.63 7.13
C ALA A 149 -1.86 14.93 6.77
N LEU A 150 -1.15 13.94 6.21
CA LEU A 150 0.23 14.13 5.77
C LEU A 150 0.35 15.09 4.59
N ALA A 151 -0.61 15.09 3.66
CA ALA A 151 -0.64 16.03 2.55
C ALA A 151 -0.81 17.48 3.01
N LEU A 152 -1.67 17.72 4.01
CA LEU A 152 -1.90 19.05 4.57
C LEU A 152 -0.64 19.63 5.23
N THR A 153 0.20 18.79 5.85
CA THR A 153 1.45 19.26 6.47
C THR A 153 2.48 19.73 5.45
N GLN A 154 2.46 19.19 4.24
CA GLN A 154 3.36 19.61 3.15
C GLN A 154 3.04 21.04 2.66
N VAL A 155 1.76 21.43 2.65
CA VAL A 155 1.33 22.78 2.23
C VAL A 155 1.80 23.87 3.21
N VAL A 156 1.93 23.54 4.49
CA VAL A 156 2.36 24.49 5.54
C VAL A 156 3.88 24.64 5.61
N ALA A 157 4.63 23.67 5.11
CA ALA A 157 6.10 23.64 5.17
C ALA A 157 6.79 24.34 3.97
N THR A 158 6.03 24.86 3.01
CA THR A 158 6.61 25.63 1.88
C THR A 158 6.70 27.09 2.29
N PRO A 159 7.94 27.66 2.45
CA PRO A 159 8.15 29.06 2.81
C PRO A 159 7.74 30.03 1.71
#